data_0a871c75743e0d7f632dfbdb81012f72
#
_entry.id   0a871c75743e0d7f632dfbdb81012f72
#
_cell.length_a   1.000
_cell.length_b   1.000
_cell.length_c   1.000
_cell.angle_alpha   90.00
_cell.angle_beta   90.00
_cell.angle_gamma   90.00
#
_symmetry.space_group_name_H-M   'P 1'
#
loop_
_entity.id
_entity.type
_entity.pdbx_description
1 polymer ?
#
loop_
_entity_poly.entity_id
_entity_poly.type
_entity_poly.pdbx_seq_one_letter_code
_entity_poly.pdbx_strand_id
1 'polypeptide(L)'
;MRIEIHRYSSFLLFSFFFFLKKTSLLSSMDIYHTVTSLTEGFYSEKRSRFLAFAMPVANEEEVKELVAAYRKKYFDARHVCYAYVLGYQGERTRANDDGEPAGSSGQPILRQLRSYGVTFTLVIVVRYYGGVNLGTGGLVVAYKTAAGEALAAANIEERFVKCEFEAKVPYTEVDRAMRTIRALDAEVLNREYTALETILTLRCRLSHEAELKAKLGVTPEQIN
;
A
#
# COMPACT_ATOMS: atom_id res chain seq x y z
N MET A 1 -61.15 12.76 -18.96
CA MET A 1 -59.93 13.56 -18.80
C MET A 1 -59.00 12.75 -17.93
N ARG A 2 -58.09 11.96 -18.52
CA ARG A 2 -57.11 11.13 -17.80
C ARG A 2 -55.77 11.85 -17.82
N ILE A 3 -55.23 12.08 -16.65
CA ILE A 3 -53.92 12.73 -16.44
C ILE A 3 -52.87 11.64 -16.49
N GLU A 4 -52.00 11.69 -17.48
CA GLU A 4 -50.74 10.91 -17.47
C GLU A 4 -49.72 11.65 -16.60
N ILE A 5 -49.33 11.04 -15.51
CA ILE A 5 -48.24 11.52 -14.64
C ILE A 5 -47.14 10.48 -14.56
N HIS A 6 -45.99 10.89 -15.17
CA HIS A 6 -44.62 10.59 -14.84
C HIS A 6 -44.05 9.15 -14.87
N ARG A 7 -43.33 8.93 -15.94
CA ARG A 7 -42.33 7.85 -16.12
C ARG A 7 -40.88 8.34 -16.19
N TYR A 8 -40.56 9.55 -15.74
CA TYR A 8 -39.20 10.11 -15.86
C TYR A 8 -38.38 10.15 -14.56
N SER A 9 -38.95 9.72 -13.42
CA SER A 9 -38.26 9.85 -12.11
C SER A 9 -37.32 8.69 -11.76
N SER A 10 -37.49 7.48 -12.34
CA SER A 10 -36.69 6.31 -11.98
C SER A 10 -35.32 6.24 -12.64
N PHE A 11 -35.15 6.83 -13.82
CA PHE A 11 -33.89 6.77 -14.57
C PHE A 11 -32.81 7.70 -14.00
N LEU A 12 -33.19 8.85 -13.51
CA LEU A 12 -32.28 9.82 -12.86
C LEU A 12 -31.80 9.33 -11.49
N LEU A 13 -32.68 8.69 -10.71
CA LEU A 13 -32.30 8.09 -9.41
C LEU A 13 -31.37 6.89 -9.56
N PHE A 14 -31.57 6.07 -10.60
CA PHE A 14 -30.70 4.91 -10.86
C PHE A 14 -29.30 5.32 -11.33
N SER A 15 -29.19 6.36 -12.15
CA SER A 15 -27.92 6.94 -12.60
C SER A 15 -27.16 7.59 -11.44
N PHE A 16 -27.85 8.30 -10.56
CA PHE A 16 -27.25 8.94 -9.37
C PHE A 16 -26.76 7.90 -8.33
N PHE A 17 -27.51 6.81 -8.13
CA PHE A 17 -27.14 5.72 -7.24
C PHE A 17 -25.95 4.89 -7.78
N PHE A 18 -25.88 4.75 -9.11
CA PHE A 18 -24.76 4.07 -9.77
C PHE A 18 -23.48 4.92 -9.75
N PHE A 19 -23.62 6.24 -9.88
CA PHE A 19 -22.51 7.20 -9.75
C PHE A 19 -21.97 7.26 -8.31
N LEU A 20 -22.86 7.30 -7.30
CA LEU A 20 -22.48 7.24 -5.88
C LEU A 20 -21.79 5.91 -5.50
N LYS A 21 -22.23 4.77 -6.03
CA LYS A 21 -21.55 3.49 -5.82
C LYS A 21 -20.18 3.46 -6.50
N LYS A 22 -20.02 4.05 -7.68
CA LYS A 22 -18.77 4.08 -8.41
C LYS A 22 -17.73 4.99 -7.73
N THR A 23 -18.13 6.12 -7.20
CA THR A 23 -17.27 7.01 -6.40
C THR A 23 -16.91 6.40 -5.04
N SER A 24 -17.81 5.70 -4.38
CA SER A 24 -17.53 4.97 -3.13
C SER A 24 -16.59 3.79 -3.33
N LEU A 25 -16.67 3.05 -4.43
CA LEU A 25 -15.74 1.97 -4.76
C LEU A 25 -14.34 2.51 -5.14
N LEU A 26 -14.25 3.60 -5.89
CA LEU A 26 -12.97 4.23 -6.22
C LEU A 26 -12.29 4.81 -4.97
N SER A 27 -13.06 5.36 -4.03
CA SER A 27 -12.51 5.91 -2.78
C SER A 27 -11.92 4.84 -1.85
N SER A 28 -12.32 3.56 -1.97
CA SER A 28 -11.73 2.47 -1.19
C SER A 28 -10.54 1.80 -1.89
N MET A 29 -10.31 2.09 -3.18
CA MET A 29 -9.22 1.49 -3.97
C MET A 29 -7.91 2.28 -3.92
N ASP A 30 -7.91 3.48 -3.38
CA ASP A 30 -6.73 4.35 -3.29
C ASP A 30 -6.18 4.52 -1.87
N ILE A 31 -6.65 3.68 -0.95
CA ILE A 31 -6.17 3.63 0.44
C ILE A 31 -5.33 2.38 0.62
N TYR A 32 -4.19 2.51 1.28
CA TYR A 32 -3.39 1.40 1.75
C TYR A 32 -2.81 1.67 3.14
N HIS A 33 -2.47 0.60 3.85
CA HIS A 33 -1.86 0.68 5.18
C HIS A 33 -0.42 0.17 5.10
N THR A 34 0.48 0.84 5.80
CA THR A 34 1.89 0.44 5.87
C THR A 34 2.48 0.74 7.24
N VAL A 35 3.52 0.01 7.61
CA VAL A 35 4.30 0.35 8.81
C VAL A 35 5.17 1.57 8.52
N THR A 36 5.42 2.41 9.51
CA THR A 36 6.16 3.67 9.33
C THR A 36 7.63 3.59 9.71
N SER A 37 7.99 2.62 10.54
CA SER A 37 9.36 2.47 11.05
C SER A 37 9.67 1.01 11.37
N LEU A 38 10.96 0.71 11.59
CA LEU A 38 11.39 -0.58 12.10
C LEU A 38 10.82 -0.82 13.49
N THR A 39 10.24 -2.00 13.68
CA THR A 39 9.79 -2.51 14.97
C THR A 39 10.29 -3.93 15.20
N GLU A 40 10.40 -4.31 16.45
CA GLU A 40 10.95 -5.58 16.88
C GLU A 40 9.90 -6.40 17.63
N GLY A 41 9.95 -7.71 17.46
CA GLY A 41 9.16 -8.68 18.19
C GLY A 41 10.03 -9.84 18.64
N PHE A 42 9.61 -10.53 19.68
CA PHE A 42 10.36 -11.65 20.26
C PHE A 42 9.43 -12.78 20.67
N TYR A 43 9.86 -14.00 20.37
CA TYR A 43 9.22 -15.21 20.86
C TYR A 43 10.27 -16.26 21.22
N SER A 44 10.01 -17.07 22.23
CA SER A 44 10.87 -18.18 22.59
C SER A 44 10.09 -19.44 22.90
N GLU A 45 10.57 -20.59 22.44
CA GLU A 45 9.97 -21.89 22.67
C GLU A 45 11.06 -22.95 22.75
N LYS A 46 11.05 -23.80 23.82
CA LYS A 46 12.02 -24.88 24.04
C LYS A 46 13.47 -24.44 23.79
N ARG A 47 13.86 -23.31 24.35
CA ARG A 47 15.17 -22.65 24.20
C ARG A 47 15.49 -22.10 22.80
N SER A 48 14.67 -22.35 21.78
CA SER A 48 14.78 -21.64 20.51
C SER A 48 14.31 -20.19 20.68
N ARG A 49 15.01 -19.24 20.03
CA ARG A 49 14.69 -17.81 20.07
C ARG A 49 14.35 -17.33 18.68
N PHE A 50 13.30 -16.53 18.57
CA PHE A 50 12.81 -15.96 17.33
C PHE A 50 12.79 -14.44 17.48
N LEU A 51 13.66 -13.74 16.76
CA LEU A 51 13.75 -12.28 16.73
C LEU A 51 13.07 -11.81 15.45
N ALA A 52 11.98 -11.10 15.57
CA ALA A 52 11.22 -10.58 14.43
C ALA A 52 11.46 -9.08 14.23
N PHE A 53 11.51 -8.65 12.99
CA PHE A 53 11.75 -7.26 12.57
C PHE A 53 10.74 -6.92 11.47
N ALA A 54 9.83 -6.00 11.75
CA ALA A 54 8.89 -5.46 10.77
C ALA A 54 9.36 -4.07 10.35
N MET A 55 9.41 -3.79 9.04
CA MET A 55 9.93 -2.53 8.51
C MET A 55 9.28 -2.15 7.18
N PRO A 56 9.17 -0.84 6.87
CA PRO A 56 8.70 -0.38 5.59
C PRO A 56 9.72 -0.68 4.49
N VAL A 57 9.24 -1.02 3.29
CA VAL A 57 10.05 -1.22 2.08
C VAL A 57 9.33 -0.71 0.86
N ALA A 58 10.06 -0.11 -0.09
CA ALA A 58 9.47 0.44 -1.30
C ALA A 58 9.39 -0.59 -2.45
N ASN A 59 10.36 -1.48 -2.56
CA ASN A 59 10.50 -2.40 -3.70
C ASN A 59 11.27 -3.69 -3.32
N GLU A 60 11.38 -4.61 -4.29
CA GLU A 60 12.04 -5.89 -4.09
C GLU A 60 13.57 -5.79 -3.98
N GLU A 61 14.15 -4.75 -4.54
CA GLU A 61 15.59 -4.48 -4.47
C GLU A 61 15.99 -4.14 -3.04
N GLU A 62 15.23 -3.24 -2.40
CA GLU A 62 15.41 -2.89 -0.98
C GLU A 62 15.20 -4.10 -0.06
N VAL A 63 14.21 -4.95 -0.36
CA VAL A 63 14.02 -6.21 0.37
C VAL A 63 15.25 -7.09 0.29
N LYS A 64 15.87 -7.26 -0.89
CA LYS A 64 17.08 -8.09 -1.06
C LYS A 64 18.25 -7.54 -0.25
N GLU A 65 18.45 -6.22 -0.29
CA GLU A 65 19.50 -5.54 0.46
C GLU A 65 19.34 -5.71 1.97
N LEU A 66 18.12 -5.50 2.49
CA LEU A 66 17.80 -5.67 3.89
C LEU A 66 17.96 -7.10 4.35
N VAL A 67 17.46 -8.09 3.60
CA VAL A 67 17.63 -9.51 3.94
C VAL A 67 19.10 -9.89 3.98
N ALA A 68 19.91 -9.43 3.02
CA ALA A 68 21.35 -9.67 3.01
C ALA A 68 22.06 -9.02 4.20
N ALA A 69 21.66 -7.80 4.57
CA ALA A 69 22.20 -7.11 5.73
C ALA A 69 21.88 -7.83 7.05
N TYR A 70 20.62 -8.31 7.20
CA TYR A 70 20.22 -9.09 8.37
C TYR A 70 20.91 -10.45 8.42
N ARG A 71 21.10 -11.12 7.29
CA ARG A 71 21.88 -12.36 7.22
C ARG A 71 23.34 -12.13 7.66
N LYS A 72 23.95 -11.02 7.26
CA LYS A 72 25.30 -10.65 7.69
C LYS A 72 25.35 -10.27 9.18
N LYS A 73 24.36 -9.51 9.67
CA LYS A 73 24.27 -9.09 11.06
C LYS A 73 24.10 -10.28 12.02
N TYR A 74 23.27 -11.26 11.62
CA TYR A 74 22.96 -12.46 12.39
C TYR A 74 23.58 -13.71 11.76
N PHE A 75 24.86 -13.64 11.43
CA PHE A 75 25.62 -14.69 10.70
C PHE A 75 25.67 -16.03 11.44
N ASP A 76 25.53 -16.01 12.77
CA ASP A 76 25.51 -17.16 13.67
C ASP A 76 24.08 -17.74 13.85
N ALA A 77 23.08 -17.11 13.32
CA ALA A 77 21.70 -17.61 13.37
C ALA A 77 21.50 -18.81 12.43
N ARG A 78 20.67 -19.76 12.85
CA ARG A 78 20.35 -20.96 12.07
C ARG A 78 19.57 -20.61 10.79
N HIS A 79 18.57 -19.73 10.91
CA HIS A 79 17.68 -19.34 9.82
C HIS A 79 17.33 -17.85 9.90
N VAL A 80 17.19 -17.21 8.73
CA VAL A 80 16.71 -15.85 8.56
C VAL A 80 15.55 -15.90 7.56
N CYS A 81 14.38 -16.28 8.05
CA CYS A 81 13.16 -16.41 7.27
C CYS A 81 12.51 -15.05 7.07
N TYR A 82 11.81 -14.86 5.96
CA TYR A 82 11.15 -13.57 5.72
C TYR A 82 9.90 -13.71 4.86
N ALA A 83 9.04 -12.69 4.94
CA ALA A 83 7.99 -12.47 3.95
C ALA A 83 7.79 -10.97 3.76
N TYR A 84 7.28 -10.59 2.58
CA TYR A 84 6.89 -9.23 2.29
C TYR A 84 5.58 -9.17 1.51
N VAL A 85 4.94 -8.01 1.60
CA VAL A 85 3.80 -7.60 0.78
C VAL A 85 4.15 -6.26 0.15
N LEU A 86 4.01 -6.14 -1.17
CA LEU A 86 4.26 -4.94 -1.96
C LEU A 86 3.09 -4.68 -2.92
N GLY A 87 3.00 -3.44 -3.40
CA GLY A 87 1.92 -2.96 -4.25
C GLY A 87 0.76 -2.40 -3.44
N TYR A 88 0.03 -1.46 -4.00
CA TYR A 88 -1.02 -0.74 -3.28
C TYR A 88 -2.17 -1.65 -2.81
N GLN A 89 -2.44 -2.72 -3.53
CA GLN A 89 -3.43 -3.75 -3.18
C GLN A 89 -2.79 -5.03 -2.59
N GLY A 90 -1.47 -4.99 -2.31
CA GLY A 90 -0.74 -6.15 -1.80
C GLY A 90 -0.59 -7.27 -2.80
N GLU A 91 -0.60 -6.95 -4.09
CA GLU A 91 -0.58 -7.90 -5.20
C GLU A 91 0.75 -8.63 -5.39
N ARG A 92 1.86 -8.08 -4.91
CA ARG A 92 3.18 -8.70 -4.96
C ARG A 92 3.60 -9.20 -3.59
N THR A 93 3.70 -10.51 -3.45
CA THR A 93 4.06 -11.12 -2.18
C THR A 93 5.11 -12.20 -2.36
N ARG A 94 5.96 -12.36 -1.36
CA ARG A 94 6.93 -13.46 -1.30
C ARG A 94 7.07 -13.94 0.14
N ALA A 95 7.30 -15.25 0.29
CA ALA A 95 7.64 -15.91 1.54
C ALA A 95 8.88 -16.79 1.32
N ASN A 96 9.79 -16.83 2.28
CA ASN A 96 11.02 -17.60 2.21
C ASN A 96 11.28 -18.30 3.54
N ASP A 97 11.46 -19.63 3.49
CA ASP A 97 11.66 -20.47 4.66
C ASP A 97 13.14 -20.63 5.06
N ASP A 98 14.07 -20.18 4.23
CA ASP A 98 15.51 -20.19 4.52
C ASP A 98 16.05 -21.51 5.10
N GLY A 99 15.63 -22.64 4.52
CA GLY A 99 16.03 -23.97 4.95
C GLY A 99 15.25 -24.56 6.11
N GLU A 100 14.24 -23.86 6.66
CA GLU A 100 13.21 -24.49 7.50
C GLU A 100 12.31 -25.43 6.66
N PRO A 101 11.58 -26.37 7.26
CA PRO A 101 10.63 -27.18 6.53
C PRO A 101 9.64 -26.31 5.73
N ALA A 102 9.37 -26.72 4.49
CA ALA A 102 8.56 -25.94 3.55
C ALA A 102 7.23 -25.48 4.16
N GLY A 103 6.97 -24.17 4.08
CA GLY A 103 5.74 -23.52 4.57
C GLY A 103 5.63 -23.38 6.08
N SER A 104 6.67 -23.76 6.85
CA SER A 104 6.62 -23.68 8.32
C SER A 104 7.07 -22.34 8.90
N SER A 105 7.65 -21.45 8.09
CA SER A 105 8.17 -20.15 8.52
C SER A 105 7.69 -18.98 7.66
N GLY A 106 8.08 -18.91 6.40
CA GLY A 106 7.76 -17.80 5.52
C GLY A 106 6.25 -17.61 5.31
N GLN A 107 5.49 -18.70 5.14
CA GLN A 107 4.03 -18.63 5.00
C GLN A 107 3.31 -18.16 6.27
N PRO A 108 3.66 -18.61 7.49
CA PRO A 108 3.17 -18.03 8.73
C PRO A 108 3.43 -16.53 8.86
N ILE A 109 4.64 -16.06 8.50
CA ILE A 109 4.99 -14.63 8.48
C ILE A 109 4.09 -13.87 7.50
N LEU A 110 3.94 -14.37 6.26
CA LEU A 110 3.10 -13.74 5.24
C LEU A 110 1.63 -13.64 5.68
N ARG A 111 1.11 -14.68 6.35
CA ARG A 111 -0.24 -14.64 6.90
C ARG A 111 -0.41 -13.55 7.96
N GLN A 112 0.62 -13.25 8.76
CA GLN A 112 0.57 -12.14 9.70
C GLN A 112 0.51 -10.79 8.97
N LEU A 113 1.37 -10.54 7.99
CA LEU A 113 1.31 -9.33 7.16
C LEU A 113 -0.10 -9.10 6.59
N ARG A 114 -0.71 -10.16 6.04
CA ARG A 114 -2.08 -10.11 5.50
C ARG A 114 -3.14 -9.85 6.58
N SER A 115 -2.99 -10.43 7.76
CA SER A 115 -3.97 -10.24 8.86
C SER A 115 -3.96 -8.82 9.42
N TYR A 116 -2.82 -8.13 9.34
CA TYR A 116 -2.70 -6.71 9.68
C TYR A 116 -3.10 -5.78 8.53
N GLY A 117 -3.36 -6.32 7.34
CA GLY A 117 -3.77 -5.55 6.17
C GLY A 117 -2.70 -4.58 5.66
N VAL A 118 -1.42 -4.84 5.94
CA VAL A 118 -0.33 -3.94 5.57
C VAL A 118 0.30 -4.35 4.25
N THR A 119 0.74 -3.35 3.49
CA THR A 119 1.57 -3.49 2.27
C THR A 119 2.81 -2.61 2.37
N PHE A 120 3.72 -2.70 1.39
CA PHE A 120 5.04 -2.06 1.43
C PHE A 120 5.77 -2.36 2.74
N THR A 121 5.63 -3.62 3.19
CA THR A 121 6.14 -4.07 4.49
C THR A 121 6.88 -5.40 4.34
N LEU A 122 8.07 -5.45 4.93
CA LEU A 122 8.90 -6.64 5.08
C LEU A 122 8.89 -7.07 6.55
N VAL A 123 8.74 -8.38 6.79
CA VAL A 123 9.01 -8.97 8.10
C VAL A 123 10.11 -10.03 7.95
N ILE A 124 11.18 -9.86 8.71
CA ILE A 124 12.28 -10.84 8.86
C ILE A 124 12.17 -11.47 10.23
N VAL A 125 12.32 -12.80 10.29
CA VAL A 125 12.40 -13.53 11.57
C VAL A 125 13.68 -14.34 11.60
N VAL A 126 14.57 -13.99 12.53
CA VAL A 126 15.84 -14.63 12.79
C VAL A 126 15.65 -15.70 13.85
N ARG A 127 16.03 -16.94 13.57
CA ARG A 127 15.92 -18.04 14.53
C ARG A 127 17.28 -18.52 15.01
N TYR A 128 17.39 -18.62 16.33
CA TYR A 128 18.43 -19.36 17.02
C TYR A 128 17.87 -20.68 17.55
N TYR A 129 18.47 -21.78 17.14
CA TYR A 129 18.05 -23.13 17.53
C TYR A 129 18.42 -23.44 18.98
N GLY A 130 17.46 -23.93 19.77
CA GLY A 130 17.62 -24.22 21.19
C GLY A 130 18.02 -25.66 21.54
N GLY A 131 18.39 -26.48 20.53
CA GLY A 131 18.77 -27.88 20.74
C GLY A 131 17.60 -28.87 20.80
N VAL A 132 16.34 -28.38 20.75
CA VAL A 132 15.12 -29.22 20.79
C VAL A 132 14.25 -28.93 19.56
N ASN A 133 13.87 -29.99 18.87
CA ASN A 133 12.97 -29.85 17.71
C ASN A 133 11.56 -29.44 18.14
N LEU A 134 11.02 -28.42 17.47
CA LEU A 134 9.67 -27.93 17.68
C LEU A 134 8.61 -28.72 16.88
N GLY A 135 9.04 -29.37 15.80
CA GLY A 135 8.17 -29.92 14.78
C GLY A 135 7.59 -28.82 13.90
N THR A 136 7.00 -29.19 12.76
CA THR A 136 6.44 -28.24 11.80
C THR A 136 5.31 -27.39 12.40
N GLY A 137 4.42 -27.98 13.21
CA GLY A 137 3.37 -27.26 13.90
C GLY A 137 3.90 -26.24 14.92
N GLY A 138 4.92 -26.60 15.71
CA GLY A 138 5.57 -25.69 16.65
C GLY A 138 6.29 -24.53 15.95
N LEU A 139 6.95 -24.81 14.81
CA LEU A 139 7.55 -23.76 13.97
C LEU A 139 6.52 -22.76 13.44
N VAL A 140 5.41 -23.24 12.89
CA VAL A 140 4.32 -22.38 12.41
C VAL A 140 3.84 -21.44 13.50
N VAL A 141 3.63 -21.95 14.72
CA VAL A 141 3.21 -21.11 15.87
C VAL A 141 4.29 -20.09 16.21
N ALA A 142 5.55 -20.51 16.29
CA ALA A 142 6.65 -19.65 16.70
C ALA A 142 6.89 -18.49 15.73
N TYR A 143 6.97 -18.79 14.41
CA TYR A 143 7.15 -17.76 13.38
C TYR A 143 5.94 -16.80 13.29
N LYS A 144 4.73 -17.35 13.39
CA LYS A 144 3.50 -16.57 13.45
C LYS A 144 3.52 -15.60 14.64
N THR A 145 3.81 -16.12 15.84
CA THR A 145 3.79 -15.31 17.07
C THR A 145 4.86 -14.22 17.03
N ALA A 146 6.12 -14.57 16.69
CA ALA A 146 7.19 -13.57 16.61
C ALA A 146 6.87 -12.45 15.61
N ALA A 147 6.40 -12.81 14.41
CA ALA A 147 5.99 -11.83 13.40
C ALA A 147 4.80 -10.96 13.88
N GLY A 148 3.83 -11.58 14.57
CA GLY A 148 2.69 -10.89 15.16
C GLY A 148 3.11 -9.85 16.21
N GLU A 149 4.06 -10.18 17.09
CA GLU A 149 4.60 -9.26 18.09
C GLU A 149 5.27 -8.03 17.46
N ALA A 150 6.08 -8.22 16.41
CA ALA A 150 6.70 -7.11 15.67
C ALA A 150 5.66 -6.20 15.02
N LEU A 151 4.62 -6.78 14.40
CA LEU A 151 3.55 -6.02 13.76
C LEU A 151 2.61 -5.35 14.78
N ALA A 152 2.38 -5.97 15.93
CA ALA A 152 1.60 -5.36 17.02
C ALA A 152 2.28 -4.14 17.62
N ALA A 153 3.63 -4.12 17.63
CA ALA A 153 4.42 -2.98 18.08
C ALA A 153 4.53 -1.87 17.02
N ALA A 154 4.11 -2.14 15.76
CA ALA A 154 4.27 -1.21 14.65
C ALA A 154 3.22 -0.09 14.68
N ASN A 155 3.67 1.13 14.38
CA ASN A 155 2.76 2.20 14.01
C ASN A 155 2.33 1.99 12.55
N ILE A 156 1.06 1.61 12.35
CA ILE A 156 0.46 1.41 11.04
C ILE A 156 -0.27 2.68 10.64
N GLU A 157 0.09 3.22 9.48
CA GLU A 157 -0.45 4.45 8.94
C GLU A 157 -1.27 4.18 7.68
N GLU A 158 -2.42 4.85 7.58
CA GLU A 158 -3.20 4.92 6.36
C GLU A 158 -2.56 5.90 5.40
N ARG A 159 -2.36 5.49 4.15
CA ARG A 159 -1.83 6.32 3.07
C ARG A 159 -2.70 6.24 1.84
N PHE A 160 -2.61 7.28 1.02
CA PHE A 160 -3.35 7.37 -0.24
C PHE A 160 -2.43 7.11 -1.43
N VAL A 161 -2.94 6.37 -2.40
CA VAL A 161 -2.31 6.26 -3.70
C VAL A 161 -2.40 7.61 -4.39
N LYS A 162 -1.26 8.18 -4.75
CA LYS A 162 -1.18 9.44 -5.50
C LYS A 162 -0.81 9.16 -6.94
N CYS A 163 -1.33 9.98 -7.85
CA CYS A 163 -0.96 10.00 -9.27
C CYS A 163 -0.45 11.38 -9.65
N GLU A 164 0.32 11.44 -10.73
CA GLU A 164 0.84 12.67 -11.31
C GLU A 164 0.38 12.79 -12.75
N PHE A 165 0.06 14.00 -13.18
CA PHE A 165 -0.28 14.32 -14.56
C PHE A 165 -0.02 15.79 -14.87
N GLU A 166 0.05 16.11 -16.15
CA GLU A 166 0.16 17.48 -16.63
C GLU A 166 -1.21 18.03 -17.05
N ALA A 167 -1.41 19.32 -16.75
CA ALA A 167 -2.57 20.07 -17.18
C ALA A 167 -2.12 21.36 -17.88
N LYS A 168 -2.56 21.56 -19.12
CA LYS A 168 -2.35 22.78 -19.89
C LYS A 168 -3.50 23.73 -19.61
N VAL A 169 -3.20 24.89 -19.05
CA VAL A 169 -4.19 25.86 -18.57
C VAL A 169 -3.95 27.20 -19.23
N PRO A 170 -4.91 27.72 -20.02
CA PRO A 170 -4.83 29.09 -20.56
C PRO A 170 -4.63 30.13 -19.46
N TYR A 171 -3.88 31.18 -19.70
CA TYR A 171 -3.59 32.23 -18.73
C TYR A 171 -4.84 32.83 -18.10
N THR A 172 -5.93 32.95 -18.88
CA THR A 172 -7.23 33.47 -18.42
C THR A 172 -7.95 32.57 -17.42
N GLU A 173 -7.57 31.28 -17.34
CA GLU A 173 -8.19 30.29 -16.47
C GLU A 173 -7.36 29.85 -15.28
N VAL A 174 -6.14 30.36 -15.15
CA VAL A 174 -5.20 29.92 -14.08
C VAL A 174 -5.81 30.11 -12.69
N ASP A 175 -6.48 31.23 -12.41
CA ASP A 175 -7.08 31.46 -11.09
C ASP A 175 -8.20 30.46 -10.77
N ARG A 176 -9.00 30.08 -11.77
CA ARG A 176 -10.04 29.05 -11.63
C ARG A 176 -9.41 27.68 -11.39
N ALA A 177 -8.37 27.35 -12.17
CA ALA A 177 -7.63 26.11 -12.02
C ALA A 177 -7.00 25.98 -10.63
N MET A 178 -6.35 27.02 -10.14
CA MET A 178 -5.75 27.03 -8.81
C MET A 178 -6.76 26.87 -7.67
N ARG A 179 -7.98 27.43 -7.81
CA ARG A 179 -9.06 27.15 -6.85
C ARG A 179 -9.50 25.69 -6.87
N THR A 180 -9.64 25.10 -8.06
CA THR A 180 -10.02 23.70 -8.22
C THR A 180 -8.96 22.76 -7.64
N ILE A 181 -7.68 23.01 -7.92
CA ILE A 181 -6.53 22.24 -7.41
C ILE A 181 -6.56 22.24 -5.86
N ARG A 182 -6.73 23.40 -5.24
CA ARG A 182 -6.82 23.50 -3.76
C ARG A 182 -8.06 22.79 -3.20
N ALA A 183 -9.21 22.90 -3.86
CA ALA A 183 -10.46 22.28 -3.41
C ALA A 183 -10.42 20.74 -3.42
N LEU A 184 -9.58 20.16 -4.27
CA LEU A 184 -9.35 18.71 -4.38
C LEU A 184 -8.04 18.23 -3.72
N ASP A 185 -7.44 19.09 -2.88
CA ASP A 185 -6.20 18.80 -2.13
C ASP A 185 -5.07 18.27 -3.04
N ALA A 186 -4.94 18.88 -4.23
CA ALA A 186 -3.89 18.54 -5.18
C ALA A 186 -2.69 19.48 -5.01
N GLU A 187 -1.51 18.94 -5.25
CA GLU A 187 -0.21 19.63 -5.16
C GLU A 187 0.24 20.06 -6.56
N VAL A 188 0.76 21.27 -6.69
CA VAL A 188 1.46 21.71 -7.91
C VAL A 188 2.94 21.41 -7.71
N LEU A 189 3.48 20.43 -8.46
CA LEU A 189 4.86 20.01 -8.38
C LEU A 189 5.79 20.90 -9.23
N ASN A 190 5.31 21.27 -10.43
CA ASN A 190 6.05 22.10 -11.37
C ASN A 190 5.10 23.04 -12.11
N ARG A 191 5.65 24.16 -12.60
CA ARG A 191 4.94 25.13 -13.41
C ARG A 191 5.85 25.64 -14.52
N GLU A 192 5.42 25.45 -15.77
CA GLU A 192 6.09 25.94 -16.95
C GLU A 192 5.20 26.93 -17.69
N TYR A 193 5.81 27.94 -18.28
CA TYR A 193 5.09 28.98 -19.00
C TYR A 193 5.43 28.89 -20.50
N THR A 194 4.39 28.79 -21.31
CA THR A 194 4.51 28.85 -22.78
C THR A 194 4.00 30.20 -23.29
N ALA A 195 3.98 30.41 -24.61
CA ALA A 195 3.46 31.65 -25.19
C ALA A 195 1.94 31.84 -24.96
N LEU A 196 1.17 30.75 -24.78
CA LEU A 196 -0.29 30.77 -24.76
C LEU A 196 -0.91 30.28 -23.45
N GLU A 197 -0.17 29.42 -22.70
CA GLU A 197 -0.72 28.68 -21.57
C GLU A 197 0.35 28.39 -20.51
N THR A 198 -0.11 28.00 -19.32
CA THR A 198 0.74 27.46 -18.27
C THR A 198 0.58 25.94 -18.27
N ILE A 199 1.70 25.20 -18.23
CA ILE A 199 1.71 23.76 -18.00
C ILE A 199 1.95 23.53 -16.51
N LEU A 200 1.01 22.85 -15.87
CA LEU A 200 1.05 22.49 -14.45
C LEU A 200 1.29 20.99 -14.31
N THR A 201 2.40 20.58 -13.68
CA THR A 201 2.57 19.21 -13.23
C THR A 201 1.90 19.09 -11.87
N LEU A 202 0.90 18.25 -11.77
CA LEU A 202 0.03 18.10 -10.61
C LEU A 202 0.19 16.71 -10.00
N ARG A 203 0.16 16.65 -8.66
CA ARG A 203 0.03 15.41 -7.91
C ARG A 203 -1.27 15.45 -7.12
N CYS A 204 -2.10 14.43 -7.25
CA CYS A 204 -3.32 14.32 -6.49
C CYS A 204 -3.57 12.89 -6.03
N ARG A 205 -4.52 12.71 -5.13
CA ARG A 205 -5.06 11.41 -4.76
C ARG A 205 -5.69 10.75 -5.99
N LEU A 206 -5.44 9.45 -6.21
CA LEU A 206 -5.90 8.71 -7.40
C LEU A 206 -7.43 8.80 -7.59
N SER A 207 -8.20 8.76 -6.50
CA SER A 207 -9.66 8.92 -6.57
C SER A 207 -10.12 10.30 -7.06
N HIS A 208 -9.29 11.34 -6.95
CA HIS A 208 -9.59 12.70 -7.40
C HIS A 208 -9.11 12.99 -8.83
N GLU A 209 -8.32 12.10 -9.43
CA GLU A 209 -7.69 12.31 -10.74
C GLU A 209 -8.71 12.64 -11.84
N ALA A 210 -9.73 11.78 -11.98
CA ALA A 210 -10.74 11.93 -13.02
C ALA A 210 -11.54 13.22 -12.89
N GLU A 211 -11.92 13.59 -11.66
CA GLU A 211 -12.63 14.83 -11.37
C GLU A 211 -11.77 16.05 -11.64
N LEU A 212 -10.50 16.01 -11.21
CA LEU A 212 -9.57 17.11 -11.39
C LEU A 212 -9.27 17.33 -12.89
N LYS A 213 -8.99 16.28 -13.63
CA LYS A 213 -8.80 16.33 -15.09
C LYS A 213 -10.02 16.93 -15.80
N ALA A 214 -11.22 16.46 -15.46
CA ALA A 214 -12.45 16.99 -16.07
C ALA A 214 -12.66 18.48 -15.78
N LYS A 215 -12.42 18.94 -14.55
CA LYS A 215 -12.58 20.34 -14.16
C LYS A 215 -11.50 21.26 -14.76
N LEU A 216 -10.31 20.74 -15.05
CA LEU A 216 -9.21 21.46 -15.70
C LEU A 216 -9.26 21.40 -17.22
N GLY A 217 -10.21 20.64 -17.80
CA GLY A 217 -10.35 20.50 -19.26
C GLY A 217 -9.25 19.66 -19.90
N VAL A 218 -8.59 18.77 -19.12
CA VAL A 218 -7.56 17.86 -19.63
C VAL A 218 -8.22 16.75 -20.44
N THR A 219 -7.94 16.69 -21.73
CA THR A 219 -8.46 15.64 -22.63
C THR A 219 -7.53 14.43 -22.67
N PRO A 220 -8.04 13.21 -22.96
CA PRO A 220 -7.23 11.99 -23.04
C PRO A 220 -6.06 12.03 -24.01
N GLU A 221 -6.09 12.91 -25.01
CA GLU A 221 -5.05 13.09 -26.04
C GLU A 221 -3.81 13.84 -25.54
N GLN A 222 -3.84 14.39 -24.33
CA GLN A 222 -2.72 15.15 -23.71
C GLN A 222 -1.84 14.28 -22.80
N ILE A 223 -2.08 12.95 -22.78
CA ILE A 223 -1.32 11.99 -21.98
C ILE A 223 -0.35 11.28 -22.94
N ASN A 224 0.84 11.83 -23.10
CA ASN A 224 2.00 11.14 -23.71
C ASN A 224 3.01 10.78 -22.64
#